data_a92214997020b4461137f9408771194b
#
_entry.id   a92214997020b4461137f9408771194b
#
_cell.length_a   1.000
_cell.length_b   1.000
_cell.length_c   1.000
_cell.angle_alpha   90.00
_cell.angle_beta   90.00
_cell.angle_gamma   90.00
#
_symmetry.space_group_name_H-M   'P 1'
#
loop_
_entity.id
_entity.type
_entity.pdbx_description
1 polymer ?
#
loop_
_entity_poly.entity_id
_entity_poly.type
_entity_poly.pdbx_seq_one_letter_code
_entity_poly.pdbx_strand_id
1 'polypeptide(L)'
;MKRVVVKLGGSLMEDAAAVVRSLSENFGVTKAQDAFSILIVPGGGSFANEVRSASEKYEIGDDAAHWMAILAMEQYAYYVLDKTGIGSTDSIEKLPVGVTMLLPYRMLRETDKLPHSWDVTSDTIAAWIARKLDARFIKVTDVDGVYAEDVVQTWMTVDEVLNMGPTCMDATLPLFLKKYRMDCVIVNGKHPERVVDAVIEKDVVGTHIKGNI
;
A
#
# COMPACT_ATOMS: atom_id res chain seq x y z
N MET A 1 -9.16 -16.64 9.74
CA MET A 1 -8.84 -16.01 8.44
C MET A 1 -7.90 -14.85 8.70
N LYS A 2 -6.69 -14.91 8.16
CA LYS A 2 -5.69 -13.85 8.30
C LYS A 2 -5.97 -12.74 7.27
N ARG A 3 -6.02 -11.49 7.72
CA ARG A 3 -6.22 -10.32 6.83
C ARG A 3 -4.91 -9.60 6.62
N VAL A 4 -4.61 -9.26 5.37
CA VAL A 4 -3.41 -8.52 4.99
C VAL A 4 -3.81 -7.42 4.01
N VAL A 5 -3.37 -6.20 4.27
CA VAL A 5 -3.43 -5.09 3.32
C VAL A 5 -2.05 -4.91 2.71
N VAL A 6 -1.99 -5.03 1.39
CA VAL A 6 -0.78 -4.84 0.59
C VAL A 6 -0.92 -3.52 -0.17
N LYS A 7 -0.15 -2.50 0.21
CA LYS A 7 -0.04 -1.28 -0.59
C LYS A 7 0.89 -1.52 -1.75
N LEU A 8 0.40 -1.45 -2.96
CA LEU A 8 1.16 -1.61 -4.19
C LEU A 8 1.67 -0.25 -4.69
N GLY A 9 2.99 -0.04 -4.62
CA GLY A 9 3.62 1.23 -4.96
C GLY A 9 3.37 1.67 -6.41
N GLY A 10 3.14 2.96 -6.61
CA GLY A 10 2.99 3.53 -7.96
C GLY A 10 4.26 3.47 -8.80
N SER A 11 5.44 3.41 -8.16
CA SER A 11 6.74 3.22 -8.82
C SER A 11 6.91 1.83 -9.45
N LEU A 12 6.03 0.87 -9.10
CA LEU A 12 6.08 -0.50 -9.58
C LEU A 12 5.16 -0.77 -10.79
N MET A 13 4.82 0.24 -11.60
CA MET A 13 3.86 0.03 -12.70
C MET A 13 4.23 -1.15 -13.61
N GLU A 14 5.51 -1.33 -13.93
CA GLU A 14 5.97 -2.42 -14.79
C GLU A 14 5.96 -3.78 -14.07
N ASP A 15 6.26 -3.80 -12.77
CA ASP A 15 6.40 -5.01 -11.95
C ASP A 15 5.08 -5.41 -11.25
N ALA A 16 4.11 -4.51 -11.20
CA ALA A 16 2.85 -4.69 -10.44
C ALA A 16 2.12 -5.99 -10.78
N ALA A 17 2.04 -6.32 -12.06
CA ALA A 17 1.37 -7.54 -12.51
C ALA A 17 2.09 -8.81 -12.01
N ALA A 18 3.43 -8.81 -11.94
CA ALA A 18 4.21 -9.93 -11.42
C ALA A 18 3.95 -10.13 -9.91
N VAL A 19 3.95 -9.05 -9.13
CA VAL A 19 3.60 -9.09 -7.70
C VAL A 19 2.22 -9.69 -7.49
N VAL A 20 1.22 -9.18 -8.22
CA VAL A 20 -0.18 -9.60 -8.04
C VAL A 20 -0.40 -11.05 -8.47
N ARG A 21 0.22 -11.49 -9.57
CA ARG A 21 0.15 -12.90 -9.99
C ARG A 21 0.79 -13.81 -8.96
N SER A 22 1.98 -13.48 -8.45
CA SER A 22 2.66 -14.25 -7.42
C SER A 22 1.81 -14.39 -6.16
N LEU A 23 1.16 -13.31 -5.69
CA LEU A 23 0.21 -13.38 -4.59
C LEU A 23 -0.99 -14.28 -4.93
N SER A 24 -1.57 -14.15 -6.12
CA SER A 24 -2.74 -14.92 -6.54
C SER A 24 -2.43 -16.43 -6.65
N GLU A 25 -1.25 -16.78 -7.15
CA GLU A 25 -0.78 -18.17 -7.25
C GLU A 25 -0.56 -18.82 -5.88
N ASN A 26 -0.10 -18.05 -4.89
CA ASN A 26 0.19 -18.56 -3.55
C ASN A 26 -1.02 -18.54 -2.61
N PHE A 27 -1.95 -17.58 -2.79
CA PHE A 27 -3.07 -17.34 -1.87
C PHE A 27 -4.45 -17.40 -2.54
N GLY A 28 -4.56 -17.91 -3.76
CA GLY A 28 -5.85 -18.10 -4.43
C GLY A 28 -6.80 -19.03 -3.67
N VAL A 29 -8.09 -18.96 -3.99
CA VAL A 29 -9.23 -19.58 -3.26
C VAL A 29 -9.09 -21.09 -3.01
N THR A 30 -8.23 -21.79 -3.74
CA THR A 30 -8.11 -23.26 -3.70
C THR A 30 -7.17 -23.81 -2.63
N LYS A 31 -6.47 -22.97 -1.86
CA LYS A 31 -5.50 -23.40 -0.81
C LYS A 31 -6.05 -23.18 0.60
N ALA A 32 -7.00 -23.98 0.98
CA ALA A 32 -7.91 -23.74 2.13
C ALA A 32 -7.39 -24.04 3.54
N GLN A 33 -6.12 -24.39 3.77
CA GLN A 33 -5.67 -24.69 5.15
C GLN A 33 -5.32 -23.46 5.98
N ASP A 34 -4.88 -22.36 5.34
CA ASP A 34 -4.70 -21.04 5.97
C ASP A 34 -5.35 -19.98 5.11
N ALA A 35 -6.64 -19.72 5.34
CA ALA A 35 -7.40 -18.77 4.54
C ALA A 35 -6.90 -17.33 4.76
N PHE A 36 -6.21 -16.79 3.76
CA PHE A 36 -5.84 -15.37 3.69
C PHE A 36 -6.93 -14.58 2.95
N SER A 37 -7.15 -13.36 3.41
CA SER A 37 -7.87 -12.32 2.69
C SER A 37 -6.90 -11.17 2.47
N ILE A 38 -6.41 -11.03 1.25
CA ILE A 38 -5.40 -10.06 0.86
C ILE A 38 -6.07 -8.97 0.04
N LEU A 39 -6.09 -7.75 0.59
CA LEU A 39 -6.57 -6.57 -0.10
C LEU A 39 -5.39 -5.78 -0.64
N ILE A 40 -5.33 -5.64 -1.96
CA ILE A 40 -4.33 -4.78 -2.60
C ILE A 40 -4.89 -3.37 -2.69
N VAL A 41 -4.19 -2.41 -2.09
CA VAL A 41 -4.47 -0.98 -2.23
C VAL A 41 -3.50 -0.40 -3.26
N PRO A 42 -4.01 0.08 -4.39
CA PRO A 42 -3.16 0.60 -5.46
C PRO A 42 -2.53 1.94 -5.08
N GLY A 43 -1.31 2.19 -5.58
CA GLY A 43 -0.75 3.53 -5.65
C GLY A 43 -1.33 4.33 -6.82
N GLY A 44 -0.83 5.54 -7.03
CA GLY A 44 -1.30 6.37 -8.14
C GLY A 44 -0.50 6.20 -9.44
N GLY A 45 0.74 5.73 -9.36
CA GLY A 45 1.63 5.57 -10.51
C GLY A 45 1.83 6.85 -11.31
N SER A 46 2.06 6.71 -12.61
CA SER A 46 2.18 7.85 -13.53
C SER A 46 0.89 8.68 -13.59
N PHE A 47 -0.28 8.08 -13.37
CA PHE A 47 -1.55 8.80 -13.37
C PHE A 47 -1.61 9.86 -12.27
N ALA A 48 -1.12 9.56 -11.05
CA ALA A 48 -1.06 10.54 -9.96
C ALA A 48 0.02 11.60 -10.19
N ASN A 49 1.10 11.29 -10.92
CA ASN A 49 2.09 12.29 -11.30
C ASN A 49 1.49 13.35 -12.22
N GLU A 50 0.64 12.95 -13.17
CA GLU A 50 -0.10 13.89 -14.02
C GLU A 50 -1.06 14.77 -13.20
N VAL A 51 -1.74 14.20 -12.20
CA VAL A 51 -2.58 14.99 -11.28
C VAL A 51 -1.74 16.01 -10.52
N ARG A 52 -0.57 15.63 -10.02
CA ARG A 52 0.34 16.54 -9.29
C ARG A 52 0.80 17.69 -10.20
N SER A 53 1.25 17.35 -11.40
CA SER A 53 1.68 18.36 -12.39
C SER A 53 0.54 19.31 -12.77
N ALA A 54 -0.67 18.78 -12.95
CA ALA A 54 -1.85 19.60 -13.23
C ALA A 54 -2.23 20.48 -12.04
N SER A 55 -2.13 19.95 -10.80
CA SER A 55 -2.43 20.70 -9.57
C SER A 55 -1.51 21.91 -9.42
N GLU A 56 -0.21 21.72 -9.64
CA GLU A 56 0.77 22.81 -9.61
C GLU A 56 0.53 23.83 -10.73
N LYS A 57 0.33 23.36 -11.97
CA LYS A 57 0.19 24.21 -13.15
C LYS A 57 -1.09 25.05 -13.15
N TYR A 58 -2.17 24.50 -12.66
CA TYR A 58 -3.50 25.12 -12.71
C TYR A 58 -4.01 25.58 -11.35
N GLU A 59 -3.16 25.58 -10.33
CA GLU A 59 -3.47 26.03 -8.97
C GLU A 59 -4.73 25.32 -8.41
N ILE A 60 -4.82 23.98 -8.61
CA ILE A 60 -5.95 23.19 -8.14
C ILE A 60 -5.86 23.06 -6.62
N GLY A 61 -6.93 23.39 -5.93
CA GLY A 61 -6.99 23.28 -4.47
C GLY A 61 -6.88 21.85 -3.95
N ASP A 62 -6.42 21.71 -2.71
CA ASP A 62 -6.06 20.42 -2.08
C ASP A 62 -7.20 19.40 -2.10
N ASP A 63 -8.45 19.81 -1.83
CA ASP A 63 -9.60 18.91 -1.87
C ASP A 63 -9.82 18.30 -3.26
N ALA A 64 -9.72 19.10 -4.31
CA ALA A 64 -9.90 18.62 -5.67
C ALA A 64 -8.71 17.73 -6.08
N ALA A 65 -7.48 18.15 -5.78
CA ALA A 65 -6.27 17.38 -6.05
C ALA A 65 -6.28 16.02 -5.35
N HIS A 66 -6.73 15.97 -4.09
CA HIS A 66 -6.91 14.73 -3.32
C HIS A 66 -7.84 13.74 -4.05
N TRP A 67 -9.03 14.19 -4.46
CA TRP A 67 -9.98 13.30 -5.16
C TRP A 67 -9.48 12.90 -6.54
N MET A 68 -8.80 13.78 -7.26
CA MET A 68 -8.16 13.44 -8.53
C MET A 68 -7.05 12.40 -8.33
N ALA A 69 -6.26 12.51 -7.26
CA ALA A 69 -5.23 11.51 -6.94
C ALA A 69 -5.83 10.14 -6.57
N ILE A 70 -6.96 10.10 -5.86
CA ILE A 70 -7.68 8.85 -5.58
C ILE A 70 -8.24 8.23 -6.85
N LEU A 71 -8.77 9.03 -7.79
CA LEU A 71 -9.19 8.53 -9.11
C LEU A 71 -7.98 8.00 -9.91
N ALA A 72 -6.80 8.60 -9.77
CA ALA A 72 -5.57 8.09 -10.38
C ALA A 72 -5.15 6.73 -9.78
N MET A 73 -5.37 6.52 -8.46
CA MET A 73 -5.18 5.19 -7.85
C MET A 73 -6.13 4.16 -8.49
N GLU A 74 -7.36 4.54 -8.76
CA GLU A 74 -8.34 3.66 -9.40
C GLU A 74 -7.98 3.35 -10.86
N GLN A 75 -7.45 4.32 -11.61
CA GLN A 75 -6.90 4.09 -12.95
C GLN A 75 -5.75 3.07 -12.90
N TYR A 76 -4.85 3.20 -11.92
CA TYR A 76 -3.77 2.23 -11.73
C TYR A 76 -4.32 0.84 -11.36
N ALA A 77 -5.36 0.76 -10.54
CA ALA A 77 -6.04 -0.50 -10.26
C ALA A 77 -6.54 -1.18 -11.53
N TYR A 78 -7.24 -0.45 -12.42
CA TYR A 78 -7.73 -0.98 -13.69
C TYR A 78 -6.60 -1.46 -14.60
N TYR A 79 -5.48 -0.74 -14.65
CA TYR A 79 -4.29 -1.20 -15.38
C TYR A 79 -3.80 -2.56 -14.88
N VAL A 80 -3.71 -2.75 -13.56
CA VAL A 80 -3.27 -4.01 -12.96
C VAL A 80 -4.30 -5.12 -13.17
N LEU A 81 -5.59 -4.82 -13.05
CA LEU A 81 -6.70 -5.76 -13.29
C LEU A 81 -6.67 -6.29 -14.73
N ASP A 82 -6.44 -5.43 -15.74
CA ASP A 82 -6.29 -5.84 -17.13
C ASP A 82 -5.15 -6.85 -17.33
N LYS A 83 -4.04 -6.68 -16.61
CA LYS A 83 -2.85 -7.54 -16.73
C LYS A 83 -2.96 -8.85 -15.95
N THR A 84 -3.84 -8.94 -14.95
CA THR A 84 -3.84 -10.05 -13.99
C THR A 84 -5.14 -10.84 -13.94
N GLY A 85 -6.26 -10.21 -14.26
CA GLY A 85 -7.60 -10.82 -14.20
C GLY A 85 -8.08 -11.15 -12.78
N ILE A 86 -7.46 -10.63 -11.71
CA ILE A 86 -7.96 -10.84 -10.35
C ILE A 86 -9.27 -10.09 -10.12
N GLY A 87 -10.02 -10.48 -9.09
CA GLY A 87 -11.25 -9.78 -8.69
C GLY A 87 -10.96 -8.41 -8.06
N SER A 88 -11.96 -7.52 -8.11
CA SER A 88 -11.90 -6.21 -7.48
C SER A 88 -13.09 -5.98 -6.54
N THR A 89 -12.96 -4.99 -5.65
CA THR A 89 -14.01 -4.52 -4.75
C THR A 89 -13.94 -3.02 -4.55
N ASP A 90 -15.06 -2.37 -4.39
CA ASP A 90 -15.19 -0.95 -4.00
C ASP A 90 -15.59 -0.77 -2.53
N SER A 91 -15.61 -1.87 -1.76
CA SER A 91 -15.97 -1.91 -0.34
C SER A 91 -15.02 -2.79 0.46
N ILE A 92 -14.80 -2.43 1.72
CA ILE A 92 -13.99 -3.20 2.67
C ILE A 92 -14.84 -3.94 3.72
N GLU A 93 -16.15 -3.87 3.65
CA GLU A 93 -17.05 -4.48 4.65
C GLU A 93 -16.97 -6.01 4.65
N LYS A 94 -16.84 -6.59 3.47
CA LYS A 94 -16.80 -8.05 3.30
C LYS A 94 -15.76 -8.45 2.26
N LEU A 95 -14.57 -8.76 2.73
CA LEU A 95 -13.49 -9.20 1.85
C LEU A 95 -13.58 -10.71 1.57
N PRO A 96 -13.42 -11.12 0.31
CA PRO A 96 -13.34 -12.53 -0.04
C PRO A 96 -12.03 -13.16 0.44
N VAL A 97 -11.99 -14.48 0.48
CA VAL A 97 -10.73 -15.24 0.58
C VAL A 97 -9.97 -15.09 -0.73
N GLY A 98 -8.65 -15.01 -0.63
CA GLY A 98 -7.77 -14.82 -1.79
C GLY A 98 -7.31 -13.39 -1.94
N VAL A 99 -6.97 -13.01 -3.15
CA VAL A 99 -6.39 -11.70 -3.50
C VAL A 99 -7.43 -10.86 -4.22
N THR A 100 -7.63 -9.64 -3.75
CA THR A 100 -8.63 -8.71 -4.31
C THR A 100 -8.03 -7.31 -4.43
N MET A 101 -8.25 -6.64 -5.56
CA MET A 101 -7.87 -5.25 -5.79
C MET A 101 -8.93 -4.30 -5.27
N LEU A 102 -8.53 -3.29 -4.51
CA LEU A 102 -9.43 -2.21 -4.10
C LEU A 102 -9.60 -1.19 -5.23
N LEU A 103 -10.83 -0.81 -5.50
CA LEU A 103 -11.22 0.39 -6.24
C LEU A 103 -11.58 1.46 -5.19
N PRO A 104 -10.65 2.37 -4.85
CA PRO A 104 -10.73 3.11 -3.59
C PRO A 104 -11.74 4.28 -3.60
N TYR A 105 -12.10 4.81 -4.77
CA TYR A 105 -12.83 6.09 -4.87
C TYR A 105 -14.16 6.07 -4.13
N ARG A 106 -15.03 5.10 -4.41
CA ARG A 106 -16.36 5.05 -3.79
C ARG A 106 -16.28 4.95 -2.27
N MET A 107 -15.50 4.01 -1.77
CA MET A 107 -15.35 3.76 -0.35
C MET A 107 -14.78 4.99 0.38
N LEU A 108 -13.77 5.64 -0.19
CA LEU A 108 -13.17 6.84 0.40
C LEU A 108 -14.14 8.01 0.36
N ARG A 109 -14.90 8.23 -0.73
CA ARG A 109 -15.92 9.30 -0.79
C ARG A 109 -16.94 9.23 0.36
N GLU A 110 -17.24 8.03 0.83
CA GLU A 110 -18.19 7.80 1.91
C GLU A 110 -17.56 7.87 3.31
N THR A 111 -16.27 7.53 3.42
CA THR A 111 -15.67 7.23 4.74
C THR A 111 -14.35 7.94 5.04
N ASP A 112 -13.78 8.69 4.10
CA ASP A 112 -12.50 9.36 4.28
C ASP A 112 -12.53 10.41 5.38
N LYS A 113 -11.51 10.36 6.23
CA LYS A 113 -11.28 11.28 7.34
C LYS A 113 -9.81 11.70 7.41
N LEU A 114 -9.05 11.41 6.37
CA LEU A 114 -7.64 11.77 6.29
C LEU A 114 -7.50 13.23 5.84
N PRO A 115 -6.42 13.92 6.21
CA PRO A 115 -6.14 15.25 5.67
C PRO A 115 -5.98 15.20 4.16
N HIS A 116 -6.58 16.16 3.47
CA HIS A 116 -6.41 16.35 2.04
C HIS A 116 -5.15 17.18 1.79
N SER A 117 -4.04 16.51 1.58
CA SER A 117 -2.74 17.12 1.25
C SER A 117 -1.85 16.10 0.54
N TRP A 118 -0.79 16.57 -0.09
CA TRP A 118 0.22 15.70 -0.69
C TRP A 118 1.12 14.97 0.32
N ASP A 119 1.01 15.29 1.62
CA ASP A 119 1.65 14.55 2.71
C ASP A 119 0.93 13.23 3.03
N VAL A 120 -0.32 13.11 2.57
CA VAL A 120 -1.14 11.90 2.68
C VAL A 120 -1.30 11.31 1.29
N THR A 121 -0.65 10.18 1.05
CA THR A 121 -0.77 9.47 -0.21
C THR A 121 -1.37 8.07 -0.02
N SER A 122 -1.27 7.24 -1.03
CA SER A 122 -1.71 5.84 -0.97
C SER A 122 -1.07 5.03 0.18
N ASP A 123 0.08 5.44 0.72
CA ASP A 123 0.72 4.78 1.86
C ASP A 123 -0.13 4.93 3.12
N THR A 124 -0.43 6.17 3.51
CA THR A 124 -1.27 6.46 4.69
C THR A 124 -2.70 5.97 4.48
N ILE A 125 -3.26 6.09 3.27
CA ILE A 125 -4.59 5.56 2.94
C ILE A 125 -4.63 4.04 3.18
N ALA A 126 -3.62 3.29 2.71
CA ALA A 126 -3.55 1.85 2.89
C ALA A 126 -3.39 1.44 4.37
N ALA A 127 -2.57 2.16 5.13
CA ALA A 127 -2.43 1.95 6.57
C ALA A 127 -3.75 2.21 7.32
N TRP A 128 -4.48 3.26 6.94
CA TRP A 128 -5.80 3.54 7.50
C TRP A 128 -6.82 2.43 7.19
N ILE A 129 -6.81 1.89 5.97
CA ILE A 129 -7.63 0.73 5.59
C ILE A 129 -7.22 -0.50 6.41
N ALA A 130 -5.91 -0.78 6.54
CA ALA A 130 -5.40 -1.89 7.32
C ALA A 130 -5.88 -1.83 8.78
N ARG A 131 -5.85 -0.64 9.38
CA ARG A 131 -6.38 -0.42 10.71
C ARG A 131 -7.88 -0.69 10.83
N LYS A 132 -8.68 -0.22 9.87
CA LYS A 132 -10.14 -0.49 9.85
C LYS A 132 -10.47 -1.98 9.77
N LEU A 133 -9.63 -2.74 9.07
CA LEU A 133 -9.80 -4.17 8.87
C LEU A 133 -9.17 -5.03 9.98
N ASP A 134 -8.47 -4.43 10.93
CA ASP A 134 -7.60 -5.15 11.86
C ASP A 134 -6.68 -6.13 11.10
N ALA A 135 -6.01 -5.60 10.09
CA ALA A 135 -5.18 -6.34 9.13
C ALA A 135 -3.71 -5.99 9.28
N ARG A 136 -2.83 -6.94 8.97
CA ARG A 136 -1.40 -6.65 8.82
C ARG A 136 -1.20 -5.71 7.64
N PHE A 137 -0.20 -4.84 7.76
CA PHE A 137 0.11 -3.85 6.74
C PHE A 137 1.49 -4.11 6.10
N ILE A 138 1.49 -4.29 4.78
CA ILE A 138 2.69 -4.46 3.98
C ILE A 138 2.73 -3.36 2.92
N LYS A 139 3.84 -2.61 2.89
CA LYS A 139 4.13 -1.63 1.83
C LYS A 139 5.07 -2.26 0.82
N VAL A 140 4.61 -2.39 -0.42
CA VAL A 140 5.42 -2.86 -1.54
C VAL A 140 5.85 -1.66 -2.37
N THR A 141 7.16 -1.52 -2.60
CA THR A 141 7.79 -0.39 -3.29
C THR A 141 8.94 -0.89 -4.18
N ASP A 142 9.65 -0.02 -4.88
CA ASP A 142 10.74 -0.34 -5.82
C ASP A 142 12.14 -0.31 -5.20
N VAL A 143 12.21 -0.13 -3.87
CA VAL A 143 13.46 -0.18 -3.09
C VAL A 143 13.38 -1.27 -2.02
N ASP A 144 14.54 -1.76 -1.55
CA ASP A 144 14.60 -2.88 -0.62
C ASP A 144 14.08 -2.56 0.79
N GLY A 145 13.92 -1.31 1.13
CA GLY A 145 13.45 -0.87 2.45
C GLY A 145 13.85 0.57 2.76
N VAL A 146 13.93 0.89 4.04
CA VAL A 146 14.47 2.18 4.51
C VAL A 146 15.98 2.07 4.58
N TYR A 147 16.69 3.05 4.01
CA TYR A 147 18.14 3.12 4.01
C TYR A 147 18.65 4.12 5.03
N ALA A 148 19.68 3.73 5.78
CA ALA A 148 20.53 4.62 6.55
C ALA A 148 21.98 4.40 6.09
N GLU A 149 22.68 5.47 5.69
CA GLU A 149 24.07 5.40 5.20
C GLU A 149 24.27 4.32 4.11
N ASP A 150 23.35 4.26 3.13
CA ASP A 150 23.31 3.29 2.02
C ASP A 150 23.11 1.81 2.44
N VAL A 151 22.75 1.55 3.70
CA VAL A 151 22.46 0.20 4.22
C VAL A 151 20.97 0.08 4.52
N VAL A 152 20.35 -1.00 4.00
CA VAL A 152 18.96 -1.32 4.31
C VAL A 152 18.83 -1.65 5.80
N GLN A 153 17.93 -0.96 6.49
CA GLN A 153 17.62 -1.20 7.89
C GLN A 153 16.59 -2.31 7.99
N THR A 154 16.97 -3.46 8.56
CA THR A 154 16.08 -4.62 8.68
C THR A 154 14.95 -4.37 9.68
N TRP A 155 15.26 -3.71 10.80
CA TRP A 155 14.33 -3.38 11.86
C TRP A 155 14.49 -1.94 12.29
N MET A 156 13.38 -1.24 12.44
CA MET A 156 13.35 0.13 12.92
C MET A 156 12.14 0.35 13.81
N THR A 157 12.29 1.22 14.77
CA THR A 157 11.16 1.82 15.47
C THR A 157 10.58 2.96 14.63
N VAL A 158 9.31 3.25 14.79
CA VAL A 158 8.70 4.38 14.11
C VAL A 158 9.37 5.73 14.50
N ASP A 159 9.91 5.82 15.73
CA ASP A 159 10.61 7.02 16.19
C ASP A 159 11.97 7.21 15.49
N GLU A 160 12.69 6.14 15.21
CA GLU A 160 13.92 6.20 14.38
C GLU A 160 13.57 6.68 12.96
N VAL A 161 12.50 6.14 12.36
CA VAL A 161 12.04 6.59 11.04
C VAL A 161 11.69 8.08 11.03
N LEU A 162 10.96 8.57 12.04
CA LEU A 162 10.59 9.99 12.15
C LEU A 162 11.80 10.92 12.28
N ASN A 163 12.88 10.44 12.90
CA ASN A 163 14.10 11.20 13.08
C ASN A 163 15.01 11.22 11.83
N MET A 164 14.78 10.33 10.86
CA MET A 164 15.59 10.28 9.63
C MET A 164 15.22 11.34 8.60
N GLY A 165 14.01 11.90 8.67
CA GLY A 165 13.47 12.76 7.62
C GLY A 165 12.83 11.96 6.47
N PRO A 166 12.85 12.47 5.22
CA PRO A 166 12.21 11.83 4.08
C PRO A 166 12.75 10.42 3.80
N THR A 167 11.84 9.47 3.61
CA THR A 167 12.15 8.06 3.30
C THR A 167 11.34 7.61 2.07
N CYS A 168 11.27 6.30 1.83
CA CYS A 168 10.41 5.72 0.79
C CYS A 168 8.91 5.72 1.15
N MET A 169 8.50 6.41 2.21
CA MET A 169 7.12 6.56 2.67
C MET A 169 6.62 7.99 2.51
N ASP A 170 5.30 8.18 2.46
CA ASP A 170 4.74 9.52 2.59
C ASP A 170 4.96 10.10 4.01
N ALA A 171 4.93 11.43 4.11
CA ALA A 171 5.28 12.12 5.35
C ALA A 171 4.37 11.79 6.54
N THR A 172 3.12 11.39 6.27
CA THR A 172 2.11 11.12 7.30
C THR A 172 2.14 9.67 7.77
N LEU A 173 2.60 8.72 6.96
CA LEU A 173 2.59 7.30 7.32
C LEU A 173 3.31 7.00 8.65
N PRO A 174 4.54 7.47 8.93
CA PRO A 174 5.20 7.20 10.20
C PRO A 174 4.42 7.74 11.40
N LEU A 175 3.85 8.95 11.27
CA LEU A 175 2.99 9.55 12.31
C LEU A 175 1.72 8.73 12.54
N PHE A 176 1.14 8.19 11.47
CA PHE A 176 -0.04 7.32 11.53
C PHE A 176 0.28 6.01 12.25
N LEU A 177 1.37 5.34 11.88
CA LEU A 177 1.83 4.11 12.52
C LEU A 177 2.07 4.31 14.02
N LYS A 178 2.76 5.40 14.40
CA LYS A 178 2.98 5.76 15.81
C LYS A 178 1.67 5.98 16.57
N LYS A 179 0.79 6.83 16.02
CA LYS A 179 -0.49 7.19 16.66
C LYS A 179 -1.36 5.96 16.95
N TYR A 180 -1.36 4.99 16.04
CA TYR A 180 -2.23 3.83 16.11
C TYR A 180 -1.51 2.55 16.52
N ARG A 181 -0.23 2.64 16.88
CA ARG A 181 0.62 1.51 17.31
C ARG A 181 0.61 0.36 16.30
N MET A 182 0.75 0.69 15.04
CA MET A 182 0.73 -0.28 13.93
C MET A 182 2.13 -0.60 13.46
N ASP A 183 2.39 -1.87 13.21
CA ASP A 183 3.60 -2.32 12.52
C ASP A 183 3.41 -2.20 11.00
N CYS A 184 4.52 -2.05 10.28
CA CYS A 184 4.57 -2.06 8.83
C CYS A 184 5.77 -2.86 8.34
N VAL A 185 5.59 -3.65 7.29
CA VAL A 185 6.70 -4.30 6.58
C VAL A 185 6.86 -3.64 5.22
N ILE A 186 8.07 -3.19 4.89
CA ILE A 186 8.41 -2.61 3.59
C ILE A 186 9.25 -3.61 2.82
N VAL A 187 8.84 -3.95 1.60
CA VAL A 187 9.55 -4.89 0.73
C VAL A 187 9.62 -4.40 -0.71
N ASN A 188 10.64 -4.85 -1.43
CA ASN A 188 10.82 -4.54 -2.84
C ASN A 188 9.95 -5.44 -3.72
N GLY A 189 9.03 -4.84 -4.48
CA GLY A 189 8.13 -5.55 -5.38
C GLY A 189 8.78 -6.06 -6.67
N LYS A 190 9.99 -5.61 -7.01
CA LYS A 190 10.78 -6.20 -8.10
C LYS A 190 11.17 -7.66 -7.81
N HIS A 191 10.98 -8.08 -6.56
CA HIS A 191 11.18 -9.43 -6.06
C HIS A 191 9.85 -9.98 -5.50
N PRO A 192 8.91 -10.45 -6.35
CA PRO A 192 7.56 -10.86 -5.93
C PRO A 192 7.53 -11.92 -4.83
N GLU A 193 8.55 -12.80 -4.77
CA GLU A 193 8.71 -13.81 -3.72
C GLU A 193 8.85 -13.21 -2.33
N ARG A 194 9.49 -12.04 -2.19
CA ARG A 194 9.61 -11.32 -0.90
C ARG A 194 8.25 -10.83 -0.40
N VAL A 195 7.35 -10.46 -1.32
CA VAL A 195 5.99 -10.03 -0.96
C VAL A 195 5.20 -11.23 -0.41
N VAL A 196 5.32 -12.39 -1.05
CA VAL A 196 4.72 -13.65 -0.58
C VAL A 196 5.26 -14.02 0.80
N ASP A 197 6.57 -13.99 0.99
CA ASP A 197 7.22 -14.31 2.27
C ASP A 197 6.80 -13.32 3.37
N ALA A 198 6.67 -12.02 3.06
CA ALA A 198 6.14 -11.03 4.00
C ALA A 198 4.69 -11.33 4.43
N VAL A 199 3.84 -11.80 3.51
CA VAL A 199 2.45 -12.20 3.82
C VAL A 199 2.40 -13.37 4.79
N ILE A 200 3.31 -14.34 4.69
CA ILE A 200 3.36 -15.51 5.59
C ILE A 200 4.30 -15.34 6.78
N GLU A 201 4.81 -14.12 7.01
CA GLU A 201 5.64 -13.76 8.18
C GLU A 201 7.00 -14.44 8.22
N LYS A 202 7.57 -14.79 7.08
CA LYS A 202 8.96 -15.19 7.00
C LYS A 202 9.91 -13.99 7.04
N ASP A 203 11.15 -14.26 7.38
CA ASP A 203 12.21 -13.27 7.24
C ASP A 203 12.38 -12.87 5.77
N VAL A 204 12.40 -11.57 5.52
CA VAL A 204 12.52 -11.00 4.18
C VAL A 204 13.62 -9.94 4.13
N VAL A 205 14.21 -9.76 2.97
CA VAL A 205 14.99 -8.55 2.69
C VAL A 205 14.01 -7.39 2.59
N GLY A 206 14.03 -6.52 3.60
CA GLY A 206 13.08 -5.44 3.75
C GLY A 206 13.27 -4.71 5.08
N THR A 207 12.38 -3.80 5.41
CA THR A 207 12.36 -3.09 6.69
C THR A 207 11.10 -3.42 7.47
N HIS A 208 11.26 -3.93 8.67
CA HIS A 208 10.18 -4.06 9.64
C HIS A 208 10.12 -2.82 10.54
N ILE A 209 9.05 -2.05 10.43
CA ILE A 209 8.82 -0.87 11.26
C ILE A 209 7.90 -1.25 12.41
N LYS A 210 8.36 -1.01 13.64
CA LYS A 210 7.60 -1.21 14.86
C LYS A 210 6.92 0.09 15.29
N GLY A 211 5.60 0.13 15.17
CA GLY A 211 4.77 1.23 15.66
C GLY A 211 4.27 1.02 17.09
N ASN A 212 4.46 -0.19 17.63
CA ASN A 212 3.92 -0.59 18.90
C ASN A 212 5.04 -0.69 19.98
N ILE A 213 5.60 0.46 20.33
CA ILE A 213 6.60 0.58 21.40
C ILE A 213 6.06 1.47 22.50
#